data_f60ef750f55375cd417b3a34309e5800
#
_entry.id   f60ef750f55375cd417b3a34309e5800
#
_cell.length_a   1.000
_cell.length_b   1.000
_cell.length_c   1.000
_cell.angle_alpha   90.00
_cell.angle_beta   90.00
_cell.angle_gamma   90.00
#
_symmetry.space_group_name_H-M   'P 1'
#
loop_
_entity.id
_entity.type
_entity.pdbx_description
1 polymer ?
#
loop_
_entity_poly.entity_id
_entity_poly.type
_entity_poly.pdbx_seq_one_letter_code
_entity_poly.pdbx_strand_id
1 'polypeptide(L)'
;MPRLRLIAKGGVVAFSWRRPGGLIVLLAAVSACHAEPESPVASPSPIPAQVSPTPSAPEPVQIEMKNVHLHVAAGVVLNVRHLRGEMVSKASAQTPVFDDQRSFVIHIIAADITMDMASLTNLMNQHAFAWEDAPVKDIEMSVDEGRLKQKGKMHKGIWLPFSMKASVSATADGRMRLHTESVKALGIPATKLLDLFDLTLDKLLTIEKGHGMEVKDDDVIISPGRVLPPPELQGRLSKVEIVGQQLHQVFSSAEARSVAVLTPPDPKARNYVYFSGSSIRFGKLAMSGSDLQLIDADERDAFDFYPEKYNAQLVAGYSKNTPTKGLKTYMPDYNDLGKETDLRPRRITGRR
;
A
#
# COMPACT_ATOMS: atom_id res chain seq x y z
N MET A 1 46.95 -6.85 -21.61
CA MET A 1 48.00 -6.77 -20.58
C MET A 1 47.39 -6.09 -19.37
N PRO A 2 47.64 -6.52 -18.13
CA PRO A 2 47.44 -7.88 -17.62
C PRO A 2 46.25 -7.98 -16.62
N ARG A 3 45.85 -9.22 -16.44
CA ARG A 3 44.87 -9.69 -15.44
C ARG A 3 45.46 -9.58 -14.03
N LEU A 4 44.63 -9.18 -13.03
CA LEU A 4 44.90 -9.51 -11.63
C LEU A 4 43.71 -10.27 -11.06
N ARG A 5 43.98 -11.57 -10.78
CA ARG A 5 43.16 -12.39 -9.89
C ARG A 5 43.54 -12.06 -8.43
N LEU A 6 42.58 -11.88 -7.57
CA LEU A 6 42.80 -11.99 -6.14
C LEU A 6 41.88 -13.07 -5.56
N ILE A 7 42.52 -14.13 -5.07
CA ILE A 7 41.95 -15.21 -4.26
C ILE A 7 42.08 -14.74 -2.80
N ALA A 8 40.99 -14.71 -2.04
CA ALA A 8 41.07 -14.60 -0.59
C ALA A 8 40.43 -15.82 0.06
N LYS A 9 41.26 -16.60 0.74
CA LYS A 9 40.95 -17.74 1.57
C LYS A 9 40.32 -17.31 2.88
N GLY A 10 39.50 -18.19 3.43
CA GLY A 10 38.74 -18.03 4.65
C GLY A 10 39.58 -17.90 5.95
N GLY A 11 38.90 -17.47 6.97
CA GLY A 11 39.40 -17.44 8.36
C GLY A 11 38.24 -17.23 9.31
N VAL A 12 37.73 -18.32 9.88
CA VAL A 12 36.83 -18.30 11.03
C VAL A 12 37.65 -18.04 12.25
N VAL A 13 37.37 -16.99 13.02
CA VAL A 13 37.97 -16.74 14.33
C VAL A 13 36.89 -16.99 15.37
N ALA A 14 37.02 -18.10 16.07
CA ALA A 14 36.28 -18.42 17.28
C ALA A 14 36.97 -17.83 18.49
N PHE A 15 36.30 -16.96 19.26
CA PHE A 15 36.79 -16.47 20.56
C PHE A 15 36.20 -17.32 21.69
N SER A 16 37.04 -18.12 22.35
CA SER A 16 36.70 -18.84 23.58
C SER A 16 37.22 -18.08 24.80
N TRP A 17 36.34 -17.72 25.71
CA TRP A 17 36.73 -17.20 27.02
C TRP A 17 36.86 -18.35 28.03
N ARG A 18 38.07 -18.59 28.50
CA ARG A 18 38.36 -19.43 29.68
C ARG A 18 38.31 -18.57 30.95
N ARG A 19 37.57 -19.04 31.94
CA ARG A 19 37.63 -18.55 33.33
C ARG A 19 38.75 -19.25 34.08
N PRO A 20 39.56 -18.56 34.91
CA PRO A 20 40.38 -19.22 35.93
C PRO A 20 39.62 -19.30 37.27
N GLY A 21 39.69 -20.44 37.90
CA GLY A 21 39.19 -20.69 39.25
C GLY A 21 40.07 -20.07 40.32
N GLY A 22 39.45 -19.60 41.38
CA GLY A 22 40.10 -19.19 42.63
C GLY A 22 39.33 -19.75 43.81
N LEU A 23 39.95 -20.70 44.46
CA LEU A 23 39.51 -21.33 45.70
C LEU A 23 39.92 -20.42 46.87
N ILE A 24 38.97 -19.97 47.69
CA ILE A 24 39.24 -19.30 48.95
C ILE A 24 38.58 -20.10 50.07
N VAL A 25 39.43 -20.65 50.93
CA VAL A 25 39.07 -21.29 52.19
C VAL A 25 38.92 -20.19 53.24
N LEU A 26 37.82 -20.17 53.98
CA LEU A 26 37.69 -19.30 55.15
C LEU A 26 37.24 -20.10 56.37
N LEU A 27 38.03 -19.92 57.38
CA LEU A 27 37.92 -20.55 58.70
C LEU A 27 36.63 -20.10 59.42
N ALA A 28 36.06 -21.05 60.13
CA ALA A 28 35.00 -20.86 61.11
C ALA A 28 35.53 -20.26 62.40
N ALA A 29 34.85 -19.21 62.87
CA ALA A 29 34.94 -18.79 64.28
C ALA A 29 33.54 -18.89 64.90
N VAL A 30 33.45 -19.78 65.89
CA VAL A 30 32.26 -20.00 66.71
C VAL A 30 32.25 -18.98 67.80
N SER A 31 31.24 -18.17 67.92
CA SER A 31 30.91 -17.42 69.16
C SER A 31 29.43 -17.65 69.49
N ALA A 32 29.25 -18.31 70.60
CA ALA A 32 27.97 -18.55 71.24
C ALA A 32 27.49 -17.27 71.95
N CYS A 33 26.32 -16.78 71.64
CA CYS A 33 25.60 -15.85 72.50
C CYS A 33 24.13 -16.24 72.55
N HIS A 34 23.61 -16.14 73.79
CA HIS A 34 22.31 -16.55 74.31
C HIS A 34 21.09 -16.07 73.42
N ALA A 35 20.17 -16.98 73.36
CA ALA A 35 18.87 -16.72 72.75
C ALA A 35 17.88 -16.13 73.76
N GLU A 36 17.26 -15.00 73.45
CA GLU A 36 15.99 -14.52 73.99
C GLU A 36 14.87 -14.84 72.96
N PRO A 37 13.69 -15.24 73.41
CA PRO A 37 12.63 -15.63 72.47
C PRO A 37 11.93 -14.39 71.93
N GLU A 38 12.20 -14.06 70.68
CA GLU A 38 11.42 -13.08 69.91
C GLU A 38 10.11 -13.68 69.42
N SER A 39 9.03 -12.88 69.59
CA SER A 39 7.68 -13.14 69.07
C SER A 39 7.65 -13.30 67.56
N PRO A 40 6.75 -14.08 66.95
CA PRO A 40 6.72 -14.31 65.53
C PRO A 40 6.30 -13.01 64.77
N VAL A 41 7.26 -12.46 64.06
CA VAL A 41 7.01 -11.38 63.10
C VAL A 41 6.25 -11.98 61.89
N ALA A 42 5.06 -11.46 61.66
CA ALA A 42 4.22 -11.83 60.51
C ALA A 42 4.99 -11.63 59.21
N SER A 43 5.10 -12.68 58.39
CA SER A 43 5.66 -12.63 57.05
C SER A 43 4.89 -11.60 56.22
N PRO A 44 5.58 -10.70 55.49
CA PRO A 44 4.89 -9.78 54.57
C PRO A 44 4.23 -10.60 53.46
N SER A 45 2.93 -10.35 53.26
CA SER A 45 2.17 -10.92 52.16
C SER A 45 2.87 -10.58 50.83
N PRO A 46 2.94 -11.53 49.88
CA PRO A 46 3.51 -11.23 48.56
C PRO A 46 2.73 -10.11 47.88
N ILE A 47 3.44 -9.03 47.54
CA ILE A 47 2.90 -7.95 46.71
C ILE A 47 2.46 -8.61 45.40
N PRO A 48 1.19 -8.45 44.96
CA PRO A 48 0.78 -8.97 43.68
C PRO A 48 1.68 -8.36 42.60
N ALA A 49 2.33 -9.26 41.83
CA ALA A 49 3.13 -8.84 40.67
C ALA A 49 2.28 -7.94 39.78
N GLN A 50 2.67 -6.68 39.66
CA GLN A 50 2.09 -5.79 38.65
C GLN A 50 2.35 -6.45 37.31
N VAL A 51 1.29 -6.98 36.70
CA VAL A 51 1.31 -7.42 35.31
C VAL A 51 1.57 -6.16 34.49
N SER A 52 2.81 -6.01 34.02
CA SER A 52 3.14 -4.97 33.06
C SER A 52 2.18 -5.12 31.87
N PRO A 53 1.49 -4.07 31.45
CA PRO A 53 0.60 -4.17 30.31
C PRO A 53 1.42 -4.67 29.13
N THR A 54 1.00 -5.78 28.54
CA THR A 54 1.55 -6.26 27.26
C THR A 54 1.44 -5.09 26.29
N PRO A 55 2.51 -4.71 25.55
CA PRO A 55 2.44 -3.63 24.58
C PRO A 55 1.31 -3.97 23.61
N SER A 56 0.24 -3.22 23.64
CA SER A 56 -0.80 -3.33 22.63
C SER A 56 -0.19 -2.99 21.27
N ALA A 57 -0.59 -3.71 20.23
CA ALA A 57 -0.19 -3.35 18.88
C ALA A 57 -0.51 -1.86 18.63
N PRO A 58 0.37 -1.11 17.97
CA PRO A 58 0.12 0.30 17.70
C PRO A 58 -1.19 0.43 16.92
N GLU A 59 -2.04 1.36 17.36
CA GLU A 59 -3.29 1.65 16.66
C GLU A 59 -2.97 2.08 15.22
N PRO A 60 -3.82 1.72 14.24
CA PRO A 60 -3.62 2.12 12.86
C PRO A 60 -3.79 3.63 12.67
N VAL A 61 -3.15 4.18 11.65
CA VAL A 61 -3.43 5.54 11.19
C VAL A 61 -4.65 5.50 10.28
N GLN A 62 -5.69 6.23 10.64
CA GLN A 62 -6.87 6.38 9.80
C GLN A 62 -6.53 7.26 8.60
N ILE A 63 -6.95 6.86 7.41
CA ILE A 63 -6.77 7.62 6.18
C ILE A 63 -8.13 7.89 5.53
N GLU A 64 -8.32 9.13 5.08
CA GLU A 64 -9.44 9.52 4.24
C GLU A 64 -8.94 10.29 3.03
N MET A 65 -9.43 9.94 1.85
CA MET A 65 -9.21 10.69 0.61
C MET A 65 -10.54 11.12 0.05
N LYS A 66 -10.59 12.34 -0.45
CA LYS A 66 -11.76 12.89 -1.13
C LYS A 66 -11.34 13.62 -2.38
N ASN A 67 -11.88 13.17 -3.50
CA ASN A 67 -11.67 13.75 -4.83
C ASN A 67 -10.16 13.91 -5.15
N VAL A 68 -9.44 12.79 -5.28
CA VAL A 68 -7.99 12.73 -5.48
C VAL A 68 -7.67 11.91 -6.73
N HIS A 69 -6.86 12.46 -7.62
CA HIS A 69 -6.15 11.72 -8.66
C HIS A 69 -4.85 11.18 -8.05
N LEU A 70 -4.91 9.96 -7.55
CA LEU A 70 -3.80 9.31 -6.86
C LEU A 70 -2.86 8.64 -7.86
N HIS A 71 -1.68 9.20 -8.07
CA HIS A 71 -0.61 8.57 -8.84
C HIS A 71 0.03 7.45 -8.02
N VAL A 72 -0.25 6.20 -8.35
CA VAL A 72 0.37 5.05 -7.70
C VAL A 72 1.68 4.64 -8.36
N ALA A 73 1.85 5.02 -9.64
CA ALA A 73 3.10 4.91 -10.38
C ALA A 73 3.10 5.90 -11.56
N ALA A 74 4.21 5.98 -12.29
CA ALA A 74 4.28 6.79 -13.50
C ALA A 74 3.25 6.32 -14.54
N GLY A 75 2.31 7.19 -14.90
CA GLY A 75 1.24 6.90 -15.85
C GLY A 75 0.16 5.94 -15.34
N VAL A 76 0.11 5.66 -14.02
CA VAL A 76 -0.95 4.86 -13.38
C VAL A 76 -1.65 5.70 -12.33
N VAL A 77 -2.86 6.13 -12.63
CA VAL A 77 -3.68 7.03 -11.80
C VAL A 77 -4.95 6.33 -11.37
N LEU A 78 -5.24 6.36 -10.08
CA LEU A 78 -6.52 6.01 -9.49
C LEU A 78 -7.32 7.30 -9.25
N ASN A 79 -8.47 7.44 -9.89
CA ASN A 79 -9.38 8.54 -9.61
C ASN A 79 -10.22 8.18 -8.39
N VAL A 80 -9.79 8.62 -7.23
CA VAL A 80 -10.41 8.34 -5.93
C VAL A 80 -11.47 9.40 -5.66
N ARG A 81 -12.74 9.07 -5.83
CA ARG A 81 -13.84 9.95 -5.43
C ARG A 81 -13.93 10.03 -3.91
N HIS A 82 -13.83 8.90 -3.27
CA HIS A 82 -13.77 8.77 -1.83
C HIS A 82 -13.02 7.48 -1.45
N LEU A 83 -12.19 7.55 -0.41
CA LEU A 83 -11.57 6.38 0.22
C LEU A 83 -11.51 6.61 1.71
N ARG A 84 -11.86 5.58 2.48
CA ARG A 84 -11.59 5.47 3.91
C ARG A 84 -10.89 4.16 4.17
N GLY A 85 -9.88 4.22 5.02
CA GLY A 85 -9.08 3.05 5.33
C GLY A 85 -8.17 3.27 6.52
N GLU A 86 -7.34 2.28 6.76
CA GLU A 86 -6.37 2.21 7.84
C GLU A 86 -4.99 1.92 7.26
N MET A 87 -4.02 2.75 7.63
CA MET A 87 -2.62 2.51 7.29
C MET A 87 -1.96 1.77 8.46
N VAL A 88 -1.46 0.58 8.19
CA VAL A 88 -0.85 -0.32 9.18
C VAL A 88 0.59 -0.60 8.77
N SER A 89 1.53 -0.45 9.70
CA SER A 89 2.93 -0.83 9.45
C SER A 89 3.06 -2.35 9.26
N LYS A 90 3.85 -2.76 8.26
CA LYS A 90 4.21 -4.18 8.05
C LYS A 90 5.15 -4.70 9.13
N ALA A 91 5.94 -3.83 9.73
CA ALA A 91 6.83 -4.20 10.84
C ALA A 91 6.12 -3.99 12.17
N SER A 92 6.09 -5.04 13.00
CA SER A 92 5.47 -4.99 14.33
C SER A 92 6.04 -3.84 15.17
N ALA A 93 5.16 -3.10 15.84
CA ALA A 93 5.49 -1.98 16.74
C ALA A 93 6.28 -0.82 16.09
N GLN A 94 6.32 -0.72 14.76
CA GLN A 94 6.94 0.40 14.06
C GLN A 94 5.89 1.37 13.51
N THR A 95 6.28 2.65 13.44
CA THR A 95 5.48 3.70 12.83
C THR A 95 5.54 3.57 11.29
N PRO A 96 4.41 3.63 10.57
CA PRO A 96 4.41 3.70 9.11
C PRO A 96 5.25 4.88 8.61
N VAL A 97 6.07 4.64 7.61
CA VAL A 97 6.93 5.65 6.98
C VAL A 97 6.36 5.97 5.61
N PHE A 98 5.81 7.17 5.44
CA PHE A 98 5.13 7.54 4.20
C PHE A 98 6.07 7.55 2.98
N ASP A 99 7.34 7.91 3.17
CA ASP A 99 8.36 7.89 2.11
C ASP A 99 8.74 6.47 1.66
N ASP A 100 8.50 5.46 2.50
CA ASP A 100 8.68 4.06 2.15
C ASP A 100 7.33 3.37 2.03
N GLN A 101 6.76 3.42 0.84
CA GLN A 101 5.46 2.83 0.53
C GLN A 101 5.42 1.30 0.72
N ARG A 102 6.58 0.65 0.88
CA ARG A 102 6.66 -0.80 1.19
C ARG A 102 6.58 -1.08 2.68
N SER A 103 6.74 -0.06 3.53
CA SER A 103 6.73 -0.19 5.00
C SER A 103 5.33 -0.39 5.60
N PHE A 104 4.26 -0.18 4.83
CA PHE A 104 2.88 -0.25 5.31
C PHE A 104 1.92 -0.87 4.30
N VAL A 105 0.73 -1.19 4.78
CA VAL A 105 -0.44 -1.62 4.01
C VAL A 105 -1.57 -0.65 4.27
N ILE A 106 -2.40 -0.38 3.27
CA ILE A 106 -3.65 0.36 3.44
C ILE A 106 -4.81 -0.66 3.39
N HIS A 107 -5.46 -0.85 4.53
CA HIS A 107 -6.71 -1.62 4.62
C HIS A 107 -7.87 -0.71 4.24
N ILE A 108 -8.47 -0.95 3.08
CA ILE A 108 -9.61 -0.18 2.58
C ILE A 108 -10.89 -0.65 3.29
N ILE A 109 -11.53 0.26 4.00
CA ILE A 109 -12.83 0.06 4.66
C ILE A 109 -13.96 0.32 3.66
N ALA A 110 -13.86 1.43 2.93
CA ALA A 110 -14.77 1.79 1.86
C ALA A 110 -14.05 2.67 0.84
N ALA A 111 -14.31 2.47 -0.45
CA ALA A 111 -13.79 3.33 -1.49
C ALA A 111 -14.67 3.30 -2.75
N ASP A 112 -14.63 4.40 -3.48
CA ASP A 112 -15.23 4.59 -4.80
C ASP A 112 -14.12 5.12 -5.71
N ILE A 113 -13.65 4.26 -6.62
CA ILE A 113 -12.44 4.49 -7.42
C ILE A 113 -12.74 4.19 -8.88
N THR A 114 -12.29 5.05 -9.77
CA THR A 114 -12.25 4.74 -11.21
C THR A 114 -10.83 4.76 -11.73
N MET A 115 -10.59 4.01 -12.79
CA MET A 115 -9.32 3.96 -13.53
C MET A 115 -9.62 4.02 -15.02
N ASP A 116 -8.96 4.92 -15.74
CA ASP A 116 -9.06 4.98 -17.18
C ASP A 116 -8.29 3.86 -17.89
N MET A 117 -8.56 3.67 -19.17
CA MET A 117 -7.94 2.59 -19.94
C MET A 117 -6.44 2.81 -20.20
N ALA A 118 -5.96 4.05 -20.20
CA ALA A 118 -4.54 4.36 -20.33
C ALA A 118 -3.77 3.95 -19.06
N SER A 119 -4.28 4.34 -17.90
CA SER A 119 -3.75 3.91 -16.60
C SER A 119 -3.80 2.39 -16.44
N LEU A 120 -4.89 1.74 -16.86
CA LEU A 120 -5.01 0.29 -16.82
C LEU A 120 -4.01 -0.39 -17.77
N THR A 121 -3.79 0.15 -18.96
CA THR A 121 -2.78 -0.31 -19.92
C THR A 121 -1.37 -0.24 -19.31
N ASN A 122 -1.03 0.90 -18.70
CA ASN A 122 0.25 1.10 -18.05
C ASN A 122 0.43 0.15 -16.86
N LEU A 123 -0.60 -0.02 -16.03
CA LEU A 123 -0.60 -0.97 -14.92
C LEU A 123 -0.30 -2.39 -15.39
N MET A 124 -0.98 -2.84 -16.46
CA MET A 124 -0.76 -4.20 -17.00
C MET A 124 0.67 -4.39 -17.49
N ASN A 125 1.23 -3.45 -18.27
CA ASN A 125 2.55 -3.59 -18.86
C ASN A 125 3.70 -3.35 -17.89
N GLN A 126 3.55 -2.42 -16.93
CA GLN A 126 4.64 -1.98 -16.06
C GLN A 126 4.68 -2.70 -14.71
N HIS A 127 3.56 -3.33 -14.31
CA HIS A 127 3.44 -3.96 -12.99
C HIS A 127 2.85 -5.37 -13.06
N ALA A 128 1.65 -5.52 -13.64
CA ALA A 128 0.91 -6.78 -13.58
C ALA A 128 1.57 -7.91 -14.39
N PHE A 129 2.25 -7.58 -15.49
CA PHE A 129 2.96 -8.53 -16.36
C PHE A 129 4.40 -8.10 -16.65
N ALA A 130 5.06 -7.45 -15.68
CA ALA A 130 6.42 -6.92 -15.84
C ALA A 130 7.53 -7.92 -15.45
N TRP A 131 7.22 -9.19 -15.20
CA TRP A 131 8.22 -10.21 -14.91
C TRP A 131 8.77 -10.88 -16.19
N GLU A 132 9.94 -11.53 -16.10
CA GLU A 132 10.73 -12.00 -17.23
C GLU A 132 9.97 -13.00 -18.13
N ASP A 133 9.28 -13.96 -17.53
CA ASP A 133 8.54 -15.00 -18.25
C ASP A 133 7.03 -14.73 -18.30
N ALA A 134 6.61 -13.47 -18.28
CA ALA A 134 5.20 -13.12 -18.37
C ALA A 134 4.57 -13.71 -19.63
N PRO A 135 3.41 -14.40 -19.52
CA PRO A 135 2.79 -15.10 -20.65
C PRO A 135 2.18 -14.15 -21.68
N VAL A 136 2.03 -12.86 -21.34
CA VAL A 136 1.49 -11.81 -22.21
C VAL A 136 2.33 -10.55 -22.11
N LYS A 137 2.35 -9.78 -23.20
CA LYS A 137 3.03 -8.49 -23.30
C LYS A 137 2.39 -7.58 -24.35
N ASP A 138 2.88 -6.34 -24.42
CA ASP A 138 2.41 -5.32 -25.39
C ASP A 138 0.88 -5.14 -25.25
N ILE A 139 0.41 -5.06 -24.00
CA ILE A 139 -1.01 -5.01 -23.68
C ILE A 139 -1.56 -3.63 -23.98
N GLU A 140 -2.72 -3.58 -24.62
CA GLU A 140 -3.56 -2.39 -24.84
C GLU A 140 -4.96 -2.68 -24.31
N MET A 141 -5.43 -1.84 -23.38
CA MET A 141 -6.76 -1.94 -22.79
C MET A 141 -7.69 -0.89 -23.41
N SER A 142 -8.90 -1.29 -23.69
CA SER A 142 -9.96 -0.41 -24.22
C SER A 142 -11.32 -0.91 -23.80
N VAL A 143 -12.37 -0.12 -24.07
CA VAL A 143 -13.76 -0.54 -23.89
C VAL A 143 -14.41 -0.71 -25.26
N ASP A 144 -15.14 -1.79 -25.43
CA ASP A 144 -15.88 -2.12 -26.63
C ASP A 144 -17.26 -2.69 -26.24
N GLU A 145 -18.33 -1.96 -26.55
CA GLU A 145 -19.72 -2.32 -26.21
C GLU A 145 -19.95 -2.59 -24.71
N GLY A 146 -19.33 -1.78 -23.84
CA GLY A 146 -19.42 -1.96 -22.38
C GLY A 146 -18.64 -3.14 -21.84
N ARG A 147 -17.80 -3.79 -22.64
CA ARG A 147 -16.88 -4.86 -22.27
C ARG A 147 -15.46 -4.36 -22.25
N LEU A 148 -14.66 -4.92 -21.33
CA LEU A 148 -13.23 -4.72 -21.33
C LEU A 148 -12.64 -5.47 -22.51
N LYS A 149 -11.92 -4.76 -23.37
CA LYS A 149 -11.19 -5.33 -24.50
C LYS A 149 -9.71 -5.21 -24.27
N GLN A 150 -9.02 -6.34 -24.34
CA GLN A 150 -7.57 -6.43 -24.26
C GLN A 150 -7.02 -6.89 -25.58
N LYS A 151 -6.01 -6.20 -26.09
CA LYS A 151 -5.14 -6.67 -27.16
C LYS A 151 -3.74 -6.85 -26.61
N GLY A 152 -2.91 -7.62 -27.29
CA GLY A 152 -1.52 -7.84 -26.90
C GLY A 152 -0.90 -9.00 -27.63
N LYS A 153 0.18 -9.52 -27.07
CA LYS A 153 0.83 -10.74 -27.56
C LYS A 153 0.85 -11.77 -26.43
N MET A 154 0.48 -13.03 -26.74
CA MET A 154 0.61 -14.16 -25.81
C MET A 154 1.73 -15.09 -26.28
N HIS A 155 2.41 -15.73 -25.35
CA HIS A 155 3.48 -16.70 -25.62
C HIS A 155 2.94 -18.12 -25.70
N LYS A 156 3.10 -18.76 -26.86
CA LYS A 156 2.81 -20.18 -27.10
C LYS A 156 3.93 -20.80 -27.94
N GLY A 157 5.13 -20.89 -27.35
CA GLY A 157 6.35 -21.19 -28.08
C GLY A 157 6.85 -20.04 -28.98
N ILE A 158 5.93 -19.27 -29.54
CA ILE A 158 6.15 -18.00 -30.23
C ILE A 158 5.19 -16.93 -29.71
N TRP A 159 5.49 -15.67 -29.96
CA TRP A 159 4.61 -14.57 -29.62
C TRP A 159 3.50 -14.41 -30.65
N LEU A 160 2.24 -14.62 -30.23
CA LEU A 160 1.06 -14.53 -31.08
C LEU A 160 0.22 -13.31 -30.72
N PRO A 161 -0.11 -12.43 -31.65
CA PRO A 161 -1.05 -11.36 -31.40
C PRO A 161 -2.43 -11.91 -31.05
N PHE A 162 -3.07 -11.33 -30.02
CA PHE A 162 -4.42 -11.72 -29.61
C PHE A 162 -5.32 -10.51 -29.32
N SER A 163 -6.60 -10.75 -29.31
CA SER A 163 -7.62 -9.83 -28.78
C SER A 163 -8.63 -10.63 -27.96
N MET A 164 -8.94 -10.13 -26.78
CA MET A 164 -9.90 -10.73 -25.84
C MET A 164 -10.96 -9.70 -25.47
N LYS A 165 -12.22 -10.14 -25.36
CA LYS A 165 -13.31 -9.37 -24.73
C LYS A 165 -13.74 -10.08 -23.46
N ALA A 166 -13.97 -9.31 -22.39
CA ALA A 166 -14.38 -9.84 -21.09
C ALA A 166 -15.40 -8.92 -20.40
N SER A 167 -16.34 -9.50 -19.71
CA SER A 167 -17.15 -8.80 -18.71
C SER A 167 -16.42 -8.73 -17.38
N VAL A 168 -16.71 -7.71 -16.57
CA VAL A 168 -16.10 -7.50 -15.26
C VAL A 168 -17.14 -7.60 -14.16
N SER A 169 -16.77 -8.20 -13.02
CA SER A 169 -17.64 -8.30 -11.84
C SER A 169 -16.82 -8.45 -10.56
N ALA A 170 -17.44 -8.23 -9.41
CA ALA A 170 -16.88 -8.60 -8.12
C ALA A 170 -17.22 -10.05 -7.78
N THR A 171 -16.26 -10.77 -7.20
CA THR A 171 -16.50 -12.14 -6.66
C THR A 171 -17.06 -12.06 -5.24
N ALA A 172 -17.65 -13.15 -4.76
CA ALA A 172 -18.19 -13.23 -3.40
C ALA A 172 -17.12 -13.04 -2.31
N ASP A 173 -15.86 -13.37 -2.59
CA ASP A 173 -14.71 -13.16 -1.69
C ASP A 173 -14.07 -11.77 -1.85
N GLY A 174 -14.62 -10.89 -2.72
CA GLY A 174 -14.23 -9.50 -2.86
C GLY A 174 -13.04 -9.26 -3.77
N ARG A 175 -12.74 -10.21 -4.68
CA ARG A 175 -11.79 -10.05 -5.77
C ARG A 175 -12.49 -9.56 -7.04
N MET A 176 -11.73 -9.19 -8.06
CA MET A 176 -12.27 -8.88 -9.39
C MET A 176 -12.25 -10.13 -10.25
N ARG A 177 -13.35 -10.37 -10.99
CA ARG A 177 -13.47 -11.40 -11.99
C ARG A 177 -13.56 -10.76 -13.37
N LEU A 178 -12.71 -11.20 -14.28
CA LEU A 178 -12.84 -10.97 -15.71
C LEU A 178 -13.32 -12.26 -16.33
N HIS A 179 -14.56 -12.29 -16.77
CA HIS A 179 -15.13 -13.43 -17.50
C HIS A 179 -14.90 -13.23 -19.00
N THR A 180 -14.10 -14.12 -19.58
CA THR A 180 -13.73 -14.04 -20.99
C THR A 180 -14.89 -14.51 -21.87
N GLU A 181 -15.42 -13.60 -22.69
CA GLU A 181 -16.50 -13.90 -23.62
C GLU A 181 -15.99 -14.31 -24.99
N SER A 182 -14.80 -13.85 -25.39
CA SER A 182 -14.17 -14.26 -26.65
C SER A 182 -12.66 -13.99 -26.62
N VAL A 183 -11.90 -14.90 -27.22
CA VAL A 183 -10.49 -14.74 -27.57
C VAL A 183 -10.30 -14.93 -29.04
N LYS A 184 -9.56 -14.05 -29.69
CA LYS A 184 -9.18 -14.13 -31.10
C LYS A 184 -7.68 -14.04 -31.22
N ALA A 185 -7.05 -15.01 -31.86
CA ALA A 185 -5.67 -14.91 -32.26
C ALA A 185 -5.59 -14.25 -33.64
N LEU A 186 -4.81 -13.19 -33.77
CA LEU A 186 -4.70 -12.41 -35.00
C LEU A 186 -3.55 -12.97 -35.86
N GLY A 187 -3.82 -13.12 -37.17
CA GLY A 187 -2.79 -13.55 -38.14
C GLY A 187 -2.49 -15.06 -38.17
N ILE A 188 -3.31 -15.89 -37.52
CA ILE A 188 -3.21 -17.35 -37.61
C ILE A 188 -4.14 -17.86 -38.74
N PRO A 189 -3.69 -18.72 -39.65
CA PRO A 189 -4.55 -19.38 -40.63
C PRO A 189 -5.69 -20.12 -39.95
N ALA A 190 -6.91 -20.02 -40.52
CA ALA A 190 -8.16 -20.61 -39.97
C ALA A 190 -8.03 -22.13 -39.66
N THR A 191 -7.19 -22.86 -40.41
CA THR A 191 -6.93 -24.27 -40.21
C THR A 191 -6.16 -24.61 -38.92
N LYS A 192 -5.35 -23.65 -38.38
CA LYS A 192 -4.67 -23.78 -37.08
C LYS A 192 -5.46 -23.20 -35.92
N LEU A 193 -6.49 -22.43 -36.23
CA LEU A 193 -7.40 -21.85 -35.24
C LEU A 193 -8.39 -22.90 -34.71
N LEU A 194 -8.78 -23.88 -35.49
CA LEU A 194 -9.73 -24.93 -35.07
C LEU A 194 -9.19 -25.74 -33.87
N ASP A 195 -7.88 -25.96 -33.79
CA ASP A 195 -7.25 -26.61 -32.62
C ASP A 195 -7.15 -25.73 -31.39
N LEU A 196 -7.37 -24.41 -31.53
CA LEU A 196 -7.32 -23.43 -30.45
C LEU A 196 -8.70 -23.03 -29.91
N PHE A 197 -9.79 -23.29 -30.67
CA PHE A 197 -11.15 -22.81 -30.32
C PHE A 197 -11.89 -23.66 -29.28
N ASP A 198 -11.46 -24.87 -29.02
CA ASP A 198 -12.00 -25.74 -27.94
C ASP A 198 -11.19 -25.63 -26.64
N LEU A 199 -10.27 -24.67 -26.54
CA LEU A 199 -9.43 -24.48 -25.36
C LEU A 199 -10.01 -23.37 -24.48
N THR A 200 -10.28 -23.68 -23.23
CA THR A 200 -10.57 -22.72 -22.17
C THR A 200 -9.35 -21.79 -21.94
N LEU A 201 -9.59 -20.61 -21.37
CA LEU A 201 -8.53 -19.60 -21.16
C LEU A 201 -7.39 -20.14 -20.29
N ASP A 202 -7.64 -21.00 -19.32
CA ASP A 202 -6.64 -21.65 -18.45
C ASP A 202 -5.63 -22.51 -19.24
N LYS A 203 -6.06 -23.11 -20.35
CA LYS A 203 -5.17 -23.83 -21.27
C LYS A 203 -4.37 -22.90 -22.19
N LEU A 204 -4.92 -21.69 -22.47
CA LEU A 204 -4.25 -20.68 -23.27
C LEU A 204 -3.28 -19.83 -22.48
N LEU A 205 -3.56 -19.56 -21.20
CA LEU A 205 -2.84 -18.63 -20.37
C LEU A 205 -2.50 -19.27 -19.02
N THR A 206 -1.23 -19.55 -18.79
CA THR A 206 -0.74 -20.00 -17.49
C THR A 206 -0.11 -18.84 -16.75
N ILE A 207 -0.65 -18.47 -15.58
CA ILE A 207 -0.08 -17.45 -14.69
C ILE A 207 0.47 -18.15 -13.47
N GLU A 208 1.73 -17.91 -13.15
CA GLU A 208 2.34 -18.45 -11.93
C GLU A 208 1.72 -17.86 -10.67
N LYS A 209 1.66 -18.67 -9.62
CA LYS A 209 1.14 -18.23 -8.33
C LYS A 209 1.98 -17.08 -7.76
N GLY A 210 1.34 -16.11 -7.14
CA GLY A 210 2.02 -14.99 -6.46
C GLY A 210 1.88 -13.64 -7.15
N HIS A 211 1.48 -13.60 -8.41
CA HIS A 211 1.31 -12.35 -9.16
C HIS A 211 -0.06 -11.66 -8.97
N GLY A 212 -0.84 -12.11 -7.99
CA GLY A 212 -2.15 -11.50 -7.70
C GLY A 212 -3.25 -11.83 -8.70
N MET A 213 -2.99 -12.74 -9.62
CA MET A 213 -3.92 -13.19 -10.65
C MET A 213 -3.97 -14.74 -10.66
N GLU A 214 -5.15 -15.27 -10.99
CA GLU A 214 -5.42 -16.70 -11.12
C GLU A 214 -6.33 -16.90 -12.33
N VAL A 215 -6.00 -17.86 -13.19
CA VAL A 215 -6.84 -18.25 -14.33
C VAL A 215 -7.55 -19.56 -13.97
N LYS A 216 -8.86 -19.59 -14.16
CA LYS A 216 -9.70 -20.76 -13.92
C LYS A 216 -10.79 -20.81 -14.98
N ASP A 217 -10.79 -21.87 -15.79
CA ASP A 217 -11.68 -21.99 -16.95
C ASP A 217 -11.55 -20.73 -17.85
N ASP A 218 -12.61 -19.98 -18.05
CA ASP A 218 -12.64 -18.72 -18.83
C ASP A 218 -12.57 -17.46 -17.96
N ASP A 219 -12.25 -17.61 -16.68
CA ASP A 219 -12.19 -16.53 -15.73
C ASP A 219 -10.73 -16.16 -15.36
N VAL A 220 -10.44 -14.88 -15.35
CA VAL A 220 -9.25 -14.33 -14.65
C VAL A 220 -9.72 -13.69 -13.37
N ILE A 221 -9.26 -14.24 -12.24
CA ILE A 221 -9.55 -13.70 -10.91
C ILE A 221 -8.35 -12.86 -10.47
N ILE A 222 -8.60 -11.59 -10.18
CA ILE A 222 -7.58 -10.61 -9.85
C ILE A 222 -7.78 -10.12 -8.42
N SER A 223 -6.69 -10.10 -7.65
CA SER A 223 -6.61 -9.44 -6.34
C SER A 223 -6.05 -8.02 -6.54
N PRO A 224 -6.87 -6.96 -6.55
CA PRO A 224 -6.44 -5.63 -6.99
C PRO A 224 -5.21 -5.12 -6.24
N GLY A 225 -5.16 -5.29 -4.93
CA GLY A 225 -4.05 -4.84 -4.11
C GLY A 225 -2.72 -5.56 -4.34
N ARG A 226 -2.72 -6.69 -5.05
CA ARG A 226 -1.51 -7.45 -5.39
C ARG A 226 -0.96 -7.16 -6.78
N VAL A 227 -1.78 -6.57 -7.65
CA VAL A 227 -1.35 -6.17 -8.99
C VAL A 227 -0.95 -4.69 -9.06
N LEU A 228 -1.35 -3.89 -8.06
CA LEU A 228 -0.93 -2.50 -7.93
C LEU A 228 0.51 -2.42 -7.38
N PRO A 229 1.29 -1.38 -7.78
CA PRO A 229 2.55 -1.08 -7.12
C PRO A 229 2.33 -0.69 -5.65
N PRO A 230 3.39 -0.69 -4.81
CA PRO A 230 3.28 -0.21 -3.43
C PRO A 230 2.69 1.21 -3.33
N PRO A 231 1.94 1.52 -2.25
CA PRO A 231 1.65 0.67 -1.10
C PRO A 231 0.65 -0.43 -1.42
N GLU A 232 0.76 -1.56 -0.71
CA GLU A 232 -0.20 -2.65 -0.83
C GLU A 232 -1.58 -2.18 -0.36
N LEU A 233 -2.60 -2.36 -1.20
CA LEU A 233 -3.99 -2.06 -0.88
C LEU A 233 -4.72 -3.37 -0.58
N GLN A 234 -5.33 -3.47 0.59
CA GLN A 234 -6.14 -4.61 0.98
C GLN A 234 -7.58 -4.16 1.17
N GLY A 235 -8.52 -4.78 0.47
CA GLY A 235 -9.94 -4.44 0.57
C GLY A 235 -10.79 -5.43 -0.21
N ARG A 236 -12.09 -5.40 0.06
CA ARG A 236 -13.07 -6.26 -0.60
C ARG A 236 -13.87 -5.44 -1.61
N LEU A 237 -13.81 -5.84 -2.86
CA LEU A 237 -14.69 -5.29 -3.90
C LEU A 237 -16.13 -5.76 -3.66
N SER A 238 -17.05 -4.81 -3.59
CA SER A 238 -18.49 -5.05 -3.57
C SER A 238 -19.10 -4.88 -4.95
N LYS A 239 -18.48 -4.08 -5.82
CA LYS A 239 -18.92 -3.82 -7.18
C LYS A 239 -17.74 -3.55 -8.10
N VAL A 240 -17.81 -4.07 -9.32
CA VAL A 240 -16.90 -3.73 -10.43
C VAL A 240 -17.71 -3.65 -11.70
N GLU A 241 -17.54 -2.58 -12.47
CA GLU A 241 -18.24 -2.37 -13.72
C GLU A 241 -17.45 -1.46 -14.67
N ILE A 242 -17.80 -1.49 -15.93
CA ILE A 242 -17.34 -0.50 -16.92
C ILE A 242 -18.35 0.64 -16.97
N VAL A 243 -17.89 1.86 -16.75
CA VAL A 243 -18.69 3.10 -16.86
C VAL A 243 -18.01 4.02 -17.87
N GLY A 244 -18.65 4.21 -19.03
CA GLY A 244 -18.03 4.93 -20.14
C GLY A 244 -16.76 4.24 -20.60
N GLN A 245 -15.62 4.93 -20.51
CA GLN A 245 -14.28 4.42 -20.83
C GLN A 245 -13.42 4.16 -19.58
N GLN A 246 -14.05 3.86 -18.45
CA GLN A 246 -13.37 3.67 -17.18
C GLN A 246 -13.78 2.36 -16.49
N LEU A 247 -12.85 1.75 -15.78
CA LEU A 247 -13.10 0.68 -14.83
C LEU A 247 -13.49 1.28 -13.48
N HIS A 248 -14.75 1.09 -13.06
CA HIS A 248 -15.27 1.56 -11.78
C HIS A 248 -15.23 0.44 -10.75
N GLN A 249 -14.70 0.73 -9.58
CA GLN A 249 -14.47 -0.19 -8.48
C GLN A 249 -15.01 0.39 -7.18
N VAL A 250 -15.91 -0.35 -6.51
CA VAL A 250 -16.43 0.02 -5.20
C VAL A 250 -15.96 -1.00 -4.18
N PHE A 251 -15.26 -0.52 -3.16
CA PHE A 251 -14.83 -1.32 -2.01
C PHE A 251 -15.77 -1.07 -0.84
N SER A 252 -16.13 -2.13 -0.13
CA SER A 252 -16.96 -2.05 1.06
C SER A 252 -16.68 -3.24 1.98
N SER A 253 -16.33 -2.95 3.24
CA SER A 253 -16.24 -3.97 4.28
C SER A 253 -17.52 -4.02 5.12
N ALA A 254 -17.73 -5.12 5.82
CA ALA A 254 -18.84 -5.24 6.78
C ALA A 254 -18.72 -4.20 7.91
N GLU A 255 -17.51 -3.78 8.21
CA GLU A 255 -17.15 -2.82 9.27
C GLU A 255 -17.39 -1.36 8.85
N ALA A 256 -17.59 -1.09 7.55
CA ALA A 256 -17.76 0.27 7.04
C ALA A 256 -18.86 1.09 7.73
N ARG A 257 -19.85 0.41 8.31
CA ARG A 257 -20.97 1.03 9.04
C ARG A 257 -20.62 1.41 10.48
N SER A 258 -19.63 0.76 11.09
CA SER A 258 -19.25 0.95 12.50
C SER A 258 -18.05 1.88 12.70
N VAL A 259 -17.32 2.21 11.64
CA VAL A 259 -16.15 3.08 11.73
C VAL A 259 -16.59 4.54 11.89
N ALA A 260 -16.04 5.21 12.92
CA ALA A 260 -16.31 6.61 13.17
C ALA A 260 -16.02 7.49 11.95
N VAL A 261 -16.88 8.46 11.71
CA VAL A 261 -16.66 9.45 10.65
C VAL A 261 -15.49 10.33 11.06
N LEU A 262 -14.48 10.43 10.20
CA LEU A 262 -13.37 11.34 10.44
C LEU A 262 -13.83 12.79 10.23
N THR A 263 -13.31 13.67 11.07
CA THR A 263 -13.55 15.11 10.94
C THR A 263 -12.24 15.80 10.65
N PRO A 264 -11.94 16.06 9.37
CA PRO A 264 -10.68 16.70 8.99
C PRO A 264 -10.61 18.15 9.52
N PRO A 265 -9.41 18.68 9.79
CA PRO A 265 -9.20 20.04 10.31
C PRO A 265 -9.82 21.15 9.47
N ASP A 266 -9.93 20.93 8.16
CA ASP A 266 -10.70 21.78 7.25
C ASP A 266 -11.85 21.00 6.61
N PRO A 267 -13.04 20.97 7.24
CA PRO A 267 -14.18 20.20 6.73
C PRO A 267 -14.78 20.80 5.45
N LYS A 268 -14.37 22.02 5.06
CA LYS A 268 -14.82 22.69 3.84
C LYS A 268 -13.97 22.32 2.62
N ALA A 269 -12.76 21.80 2.82
CA ALA A 269 -11.92 21.35 1.72
C ALA A 269 -12.64 20.30 0.90
N ARG A 270 -12.58 20.44 -0.41
CA ARG A 270 -13.24 19.52 -1.36
C ARG A 270 -12.33 18.37 -1.77
N ASN A 271 -11.05 18.66 -1.92
CA ASN A 271 -10.03 17.78 -2.47
C ASN A 271 -8.91 17.63 -1.44
N TYR A 272 -8.75 16.43 -0.87
CA TYR A 272 -7.75 16.24 0.19
C TYR A 272 -7.38 14.78 0.45
N VAL A 273 -6.25 14.62 1.11
CA VAL A 273 -5.84 13.40 1.83
C VAL A 273 -5.70 13.75 3.30
N TYR A 274 -6.35 13.00 4.19
CA TYR A 274 -6.33 13.23 5.63
C TYR A 274 -5.82 11.99 6.38
N PHE A 275 -4.90 12.22 7.31
CA PHE A 275 -4.34 11.22 8.21
C PHE A 275 -4.66 11.58 9.65
N SER A 276 -5.22 10.63 10.40
CA SER A 276 -5.67 10.83 11.78
C SER A 276 -5.34 9.64 12.66
N GLY A 277 -5.12 9.90 13.96
CA GLY A 277 -5.00 8.87 14.99
C GLY A 277 -3.56 8.61 15.41
N SER A 278 -3.03 7.43 15.13
CA SER A 278 -1.74 6.97 15.63
C SER A 278 -0.53 7.73 15.05
N SER A 279 0.66 7.17 15.19
CA SER A 279 1.89 7.80 14.72
C SER A 279 2.16 7.51 13.24
N ILE A 280 2.62 8.54 12.51
CA ILE A 280 3.08 8.45 11.13
C ILE A 280 4.35 9.28 10.93
N ARG A 281 5.21 8.88 10.01
CA ARG A 281 6.42 9.62 9.66
C ARG A 281 6.41 10.05 8.19
N PHE A 282 6.64 11.35 7.96
CA PHE A 282 6.85 11.97 6.66
C PHE A 282 8.28 12.53 6.63
N GLY A 283 9.19 11.90 5.93
CA GLY A 283 10.59 12.29 5.93
C GLY A 283 11.18 12.40 7.34
N LYS A 284 11.55 13.62 7.73
CA LYS A 284 12.06 13.92 9.08
C LYS A 284 10.97 14.27 10.09
N LEU A 285 9.74 14.53 9.64
CA LEU A 285 8.62 14.85 10.51
C LEU A 285 8.01 13.55 11.03
N ALA A 286 8.07 13.36 12.35
CA ALA A 286 7.35 12.33 13.06
C ALA A 286 6.18 12.94 13.80
N MET A 287 4.98 12.47 13.54
CA MET A 287 3.75 12.90 14.21
C MET A 287 3.27 11.76 15.11
N SER A 288 3.19 12.00 16.41
CA SER A 288 2.50 11.12 17.36
C SER A 288 1.09 11.66 17.58
N GLY A 289 0.07 10.82 17.32
CA GLY A 289 -1.30 11.30 17.26
C GLY A 289 -1.50 12.16 16.01
N SER A 290 -1.42 11.52 14.83
CA SER A 290 -1.48 12.25 13.55
C SER A 290 -2.82 13.00 13.40
N ASP A 291 -2.71 14.24 12.93
CA ASP A 291 -3.82 15.13 12.54
C ASP A 291 -3.30 15.98 11.38
N LEU A 292 -3.13 15.34 10.20
CA LEU A 292 -2.52 15.94 9.01
C LEU A 292 -3.49 15.90 7.85
N GLN A 293 -3.86 17.06 7.35
CA GLN A 293 -4.65 17.20 6.13
C GLN A 293 -3.81 17.83 5.02
N LEU A 294 -3.58 17.07 3.95
CA LEU A 294 -3.02 17.54 2.69
C LEU A 294 -4.18 18.03 1.83
N ILE A 295 -4.20 19.30 1.53
CA ILE A 295 -5.32 19.98 0.85
C ILE A 295 -4.82 20.48 -0.49
N ASP A 296 -5.59 20.23 -1.52
CA ASP A 296 -5.41 20.87 -2.82
C ASP A 296 -5.53 22.39 -2.68
N ALA A 297 -4.54 23.10 -3.16
CA ALA A 297 -4.55 24.57 -3.17
C ALA A 297 -5.43 25.16 -4.28
N ASP A 298 -5.81 24.33 -5.26
CA ASP A 298 -6.70 24.66 -6.34
C ASP A 298 -7.93 23.73 -6.32
N GLU A 299 -9.05 24.20 -5.85
CA GLU A 299 -10.27 23.38 -5.72
C GLU A 299 -11.09 23.25 -7.03
N ARG A 300 -10.53 23.64 -8.20
CA ARG A 300 -11.28 23.63 -9.47
C ARG A 300 -11.49 22.24 -10.03
N ASP A 301 -10.53 21.34 -9.79
CA ASP A 301 -10.55 19.94 -10.20
C ASP A 301 -10.14 19.00 -9.04
N ALA A 302 -9.84 17.74 -9.30
CA ALA A 302 -9.44 16.80 -8.26
C ALA A 302 -7.95 16.97 -7.90
N PHE A 303 -7.60 16.79 -6.65
CA PHE A 303 -6.23 16.88 -6.16
C PHE A 303 -5.31 15.88 -6.86
N ASP A 304 -4.45 16.37 -7.74
CA ASP A 304 -3.47 15.54 -8.44
C ASP A 304 -2.28 15.25 -7.52
N PHE A 305 -2.33 14.12 -6.82
CA PHE A 305 -1.42 13.75 -5.74
C PHE A 305 -0.54 12.56 -6.11
N TYR A 306 0.79 12.76 -6.02
CA TYR A 306 1.76 11.71 -6.28
C TYR A 306 2.56 11.38 -4.99
N PRO A 307 2.20 10.32 -4.23
CA PRO A 307 2.86 9.97 -2.97
C PRO A 307 4.38 9.79 -3.08
N GLU A 308 4.88 9.23 -4.17
CA GLU A 308 6.32 9.08 -4.39
C GLU A 308 7.05 10.43 -4.56
N LYS A 309 6.33 11.45 -5.03
CA LYS A 309 6.85 12.80 -5.33
C LYS A 309 6.27 13.88 -4.40
N TYR A 310 5.58 13.49 -3.34
CA TYR A 310 4.87 14.42 -2.45
C TYR A 310 5.77 15.53 -1.88
N ASN A 311 7.07 15.26 -1.69
CA ASN A 311 8.02 16.25 -1.21
C ASN A 311 8.11 17.48 -2.12
N ALA A 312 8.03 17.30 -3.44
CA ALA A 312 8.03 18.41 -4.39
C ALA A 312 6.77 19.26 -4.25
N GLN A 313 5.60 18.62 -4.12
CA GLN A 313 4.32 19.31 -3.87
C GLN A 313 4.35 20.03 -2.50
N LEU A 314 4.91 19.38 -1.47
CA LEU A 314 5.04 19.95 -0.13
C LEU A 314 5.89 21.21 -0.11
N VAL A 315 7.06 21.20 -0.80
CA VAL A 315 7.97 22.36 -0.88
C VAL A 315 7.34 23.50 -1.65
N ALA A 316 6.56 23.21 -2.68
CA ALA A 316 5.86 24.22 -3.47
C ALA A 316 4.62 24.81 -2.75
N GLY A 317 4.12 24.11 -1.72
CA GLY A 317 2.96 24.50 -0.94
C GLY A 317 3.28 25.32 0.33
N TYR A 318 2.32 25.36 1.23
CA TYR A 318 2.49 25.98 2.55
C TYR A 318 1.65 25.25 3.62
N SER A 319 2.07 25.34 4.89
CA SER A 319 1.37 24.70 5.99
C SER A 319 0.85 25.71 7.03
N LYS A 320 -0.23 25.33 7.72
CA LYS A 320 -0.81 26.05 8.85
C LYS A 320 -1.07 25.06 9.98
N ASN A 321 -0.69 25.44 11.21
CA ASN A 321 -1.05 24.65 12.38
C ASN A 321 -2.56 24.74 12.66
N THR A 322 -3.12 23.64 13.17
CA THR A 322 -4.47 23.63 13.72
C THR A 322 -4.45 24.00 15.22
N PRO A 323 -5.58 24.41 15.83
CA PRO A 323 -5.66 24.61 17.27
C PRO A 323 -5.32 23.35 18.09
N THR A 324 -5.52 22.16 17.52
CA THR A 324 -5.24 20.85 18.11
C THR A 324 -3.80 20.40 17.93
N LYS A 325 -2.90 21.27 17.45
CA LYS A 325 -1.50 21.01 17.09
C LYS A 325 -1.33 20.07 15.87
N GLY A 326 -2.40 19.83 15.14
CA GLY A 326 -2.35 19.18 13.83
C GLY A 326 -1.84 20.13 12.74
N LEU A 327 -1.82 19.67 11.50
CA LEU A 327 -1.26 20.39 10.37
C LEU A 327 -2.22 20.36 9.16
N LYS A 328 -2.50 21.54 8.61
CA LYS A 328 -3.12 21.70 7.29
C LYS A 328 -2.05 22.13 6.31
N THR A 329 -1.83 21.34 5.26
CA THR A 329 -0.84 21.62 4.24
C THR A 329 -1.52 21.78 2.90
N TYR A 330 -1.45 22.97 2.34
CA TYR A 330 -2.00 23.31 1.03
C TYR A 330 -0.91 23.07 -0.02
N MET A 331 -1.19 22.23 -0.99
CA MET A 331 -0.24 21.75 -1.99
C MET A 331 -0.76 22.04 -3.39
N PRO A 332 0.10 22.38 -4.35
CA PRO A 332 -0.31 22.41 -5.76
C PRO A 332 -0.51 20.99 -6.27
N ASP A 333 -1.23 20.87 -7.37
CA ASP A 333 -1.28 19.64 -8.14
C ASP A 333 0.11 19.22 -8.61
N TYR A 334 0.34 17.90 -8.67
CA TYR A 334 1.61 17.37 -9.15
C TYR A 334 1.93 17.82 -10.58
N ASN A 335 0.95 17.84 -11.45
CA ASN A 335 1.10 18.26 -12.85
C ASN A 335 1.29 19.77 -13.02
N ASP A 336 1.11 20.56 -11.96
CA ASP A 336 1.32 22.01 -11.94
C ASP A 336 2.67 22.43 -11.33
N LEU A 337 3.45 21.47 -10.86
CA LEU A 337 4.79 21.74 -10.35
C LEU A 337 5.67 22.37 -11.43
N GLY A 338 6.34 23.48 -11.04
CA GLY A 338 7.19 24.27 -11.95
C GLY A 338 6.42 25.29 -12.79
N LYS A 339 5.10 25.32 -12.76
CA LYS A 339 4.32 26.43 -13.24
C LYS A 339 4.33 27.55 -12.19
N GLU A 340 4.42 28.81 -12.64
CA GLU A 340 4.52 29.99 -11.75
C GLU A 340 3.18 30.20 -11.02
N THR A 341 2.94 29.47 -9.93
CA THR A 341 1.77 29.64 -9.07
C THR A 341 2.27 29.97 -7.67
N ASP A 342 2.28 31.26 -7.31
CA ASP A 342 2.56 31.66 -5.92
C ASP A 342 1.36 31.32 -5.04
N LEU A 343 1.33 30.11 -4.52
CA LEU A 343 0.28 29.61 -3.63
C LEU A 343 0.34 30.20 -2.22
N ARG A 344 1.41 30.97 -1.91
CA ARG A 344 1.55 31.59 -0.59
C ARG A 344 0.52 32.68 -0.41
N PRO A 345 -0.20 32.72 0.72
CA PRO A 345 -1.12 33.81 1.02
C PRO A 345 -0.31 35.12 0.97
N ARG A 346 -0.66 36.03 0.05
CA ARG A 346 -0.05 37.36 0.00
C ARG A 346 -0.16 37.97 1.39
N ARG A 347 0.98 38.23 2.05
CA ARG A 347 0.98 39.03 3.29
C ARG A 347 0.33 40.36 2.92
N ILE A 348 -0.88 40.57 3.41
CA ILE A 348 -1.48 41.89 3.39
C ILE A 348 -0.59 42.72 4.33
N THR A 349 0.40 43.39 3.75
CA THR A 349 1.15 44.44 4.47
C THR A 349 0.12 45.56 4.66
N GLY A 350 -0.56 45.54 5.82
CA GLY A 350 -1.37 46.65 6.25
C GLY A 350 -0.47 47.88 6.33
N ARG A 351 -0.64 48.82 5.41
CA ARG A 351 -0.14 50.21 5.61
C ARG A 351 -0.87 50.73 6.85
N ARG A 352 -0.10 51.02 7.85
CA ARG A 352 -0.52 51.95 8.96
C ARG A 352 -0.60 53.38 8.43
#